data_0361020605c97add912bb80190ed2d92
#
_entry.id   0361020605c97add912bb80190ed2d92
#
_cell.length_a   1.000
_cell.length_b   1.000
_cell.length_c   1.000
_cell.angle_alpha   90.00
_cell.angle_beta   90.00
_cell.angle_gamma   90.00
#
_symmetry.space_group_name_H-M   'P 1'
#
loop_
_entity.id
_entity.type
_entity.pdbx_description
1 polymer ?
#
loop_
_entity_poly.entity_id
_entity_poly.type
_entity_poly.pdbx_seq_one_letter_code
_entity_poly.pdbx_strand_id
1 'polypeptide(L)'
;MRYSYVPIVDEEFERLIPPLSEEEFSQLEQNILEEGECHDPIITWNQIIVDGHNRWRIIQNHPGEIDYKCVEKVFLSRNDAMTWIINNQLGRRNLKKVDAILLAQKRCEIVAAEAKERQSAAGGDRRSEAYRENASVQMDKSDSEPIDTRKEVAKLAGVSTGTVARFEEVQKKAPELIPKIQAQEMTIGGAYKAVKAAEKADALLPTTPEDEEDEYTAENLGKDLSAIFDTCLDMIHQLIDSHQDVATDNPKVVLSAIRSFVKELTTVKERVE
;
A
#
# COMPACT_ATOMS: atom_id res chain seq x y z
N MET A 1 21.99 -18.71 28.59
CA MET A 1 22.76 -17.49 28.97
C MET A 1 21.74 -16.38 29.07
N ARG A 2 21.47 -15.83 30.26
CA ARG A 2 20.63 -14.64 30.42
C ARG A 2 21.47 -13.45 29.95
N TYR A 3 21.03 -12.80 28.83
CA TYR A 3 21.68 -11.58 28.39
C TYR A 3 21.39 -10.46 29.38
N SER A 4 22.39 -9.62 29.64
CA SER A 4 22.37 -8.54 30.64
C SER A 4 21.68 -7.25 30.15
N TYR A 5 20.96 -7.27 29.01
CA TYR A 5 20.29 -6.09 28.44
C TYR A 5 18.85 -6.40 28.06
N VAL A 6 18.05 -5.36 28.09
CA VAL A 6 16.68 -5.39 27.59
C VAL A 6 16.72 -4.99 26.11
N PRO A 7 16.19 -5.80 25.20
CA PRO A 7 16.14 -5.44 23.77
C PRO A 7 15.35 -4.16 23.52
N ILE A 8 15.82 -3.39 22.55
CA ILE A 8 15.22 -2.10 22.14
C ILE A 8 14.39 -2.32 20.88
N VAL A 9 13.17 -1.79 20.86
CA VAL A 9 12.34 -1.74 19.67
C VAL A 9 12.69 -0.49 18.87
N ASP A 10 13.01 -0.65 17.58
CA ASP A 10 13.20 0.44 16.63
C ASP A 10 11.99 0.50 15.73
N GLU A 11 11.32 1.66 15.67
CA GLU A 11 10.07 1.82 14.92
C GLU A 11 10.23 1.55 13.41
N GLU A 12 11.38 1.86 12.82
CA GLU A 12 11.61 1.62 11.40
C GLU A 12 11.72 0.11 11.12
N PHE A 13 12.41 -0.62 11.99
CA PHE A 13 12.52 -2.07 11.87
C PHE A 13 11.19 -2.77 12.16
N GLU A 14 10.43 -2.28 13.14
CA GLU A 14 9.10 -2.81 13.46
C GLU A 14 8.12 -2.64 12.29
N ARG A 15 8.15 -1.50 11.59
CA ARG A 15 7.32 -1.25 10.40
C ARG A 15 7.63 -2.17 9.21
N LEU A 16 8.77 -2.84 9.21
CA LEU A 16 9.11 -3.87 8.21
C LEU A 16 8.49 -5.23 8.54
N ILE A 17 7.83 -5.37 9.69
CA ILE A 17 7.18 -6.60 10.11
C ILE A 17 5.67 -6.44 9.84
N PRO A 18 5.09 -7.21 8.91
CA PRO A 18 3.64 -7.20 8.71
C PRO A 18 2.91 -7.55 10.02
N PRO A 19 1.86 -6.81 10.37
CA PRO A 19 1.12 -7.06 11.59
C PRO A 19 0.42 -8.44 11.53
N LEU A 20 0.41 -9.14 12.65
CA LEU A 20 -0.42 -10.31 12.82
C LEU A 20 -1.88 -9.89 12.99
N SER A 21 -2.83 -10.76 12.60
CA SER A 21 -4.22 -10.61 13.01
C SER A 21 -4.34 -10.80 14.53
N GLU A 22 -5.44 -10.31 15.11
CA GLU A 22 -5.71 -10.50 16.54
C GLU A 22 -5.76 -11.99 16.91
N GLU A 23 -6.32 -12.83 16.03
CA GLU A 23 -6.39 -14.27 16.21
C GLU A 23 -5.00 -14.91 16.18
N GLU A 24 -4.16 -14.55 15.20
CA GLU A 24 -2.78 -15.03 15.09
C GLU A 24 -1.92 -14.59 16.29
N PHE A 25 -2.11 -13.35 16.75
CA PHE A 25 -1.39 -12.85 17.92
C PHE A 25 -1.83 -13.56 19.20
N SER A 26 -3.14 -13.72 19.42
CA SER A 26 -3.67 -14.44 20.58
C SER A 26 -3.24 -15.90 20.60
N GLN A 27 -3.22 -16.57 19.44
CA GLN A 27 -2.75 -17.95 19.36
C GLN A 27 -1.25 -18.05 19.68
N LEU A 28 -0.44 -17.12 19.20
CA LEU A 28 1.00 -17.07 19.50
C LEU A 28 1.22 -16.82 20.99
N GLU A 29 0.47 -15.90 21.59
CA GLU A 29 0.53 -15.59 23.01
C GLU A 29 0.16 -16.79 23.87
N GLN A 30 -0.94 -17.46 23.56
CA GLN A 30 -1.37 -18.65 24.26
C GLN A 30 -0.32 -19.77 24.20
N ASN A 31 0.23 -20.05 23.03
CA ASN A 31 1.26 -21.07 22.86
C ASN A 31 2.50 -20.77 23.71
N ILE A 32 2.98 -19.53 23.73
CA ILE A 32 4.16 -19.13 24.51
C ILE A 32 3.89 -19.24 26.03
N LEU A 33 2.68 -18.86 26.45
CA LEU A 33 2.29 -18.95 27.87
C LEU A 33 2.14 -20.41 28.33
N GLU A 34 1.56 -21.28 27.51
CA GLU A 34 1.42 -22.71 27.81
C GLU A 34 2.78 -23.40 27.95
N GLU A 35 3.76 -23.00 27.13
CA GLU A 35 5.13 -23.56 27.18
C GLU A 35 6.00 -22.93 28.29
N GLY A 36 5.66 -21.70 28.72
CA GLY A 36 6.43 -20.93 29.69
C GLY A 36 7.79 -20.45 29.18
N GLU A 37 8.12 -20.75 27.92
CA GLU A 37 9.34 -20.30 27.26
C GLU A 37 9.13 -19.93 25.80
N CYS A 38 9.93 -18.98 25.33
CA CYS A 38 9.98 -18.61 23.92
C CYS A 38 11.09 -19.42 23.23
N HIS A 39 10.74 -20.51 22.55
CA HIS A 39 11.70 -21.41 21.91
C HIS A 39 12.56 -20.71 20.86
N ASP A 40 11.95 -19.91 20.00
CA ASP A 40 12.66 -19.11 19.01
C ASP A 40 13.27 -17.87 19.68
N PRO A 41 14.57 -17.62 19.53
CA PRO A 41 15.20 -16.46 20.16
C PRO A 41 14.73 -15.14 19.59
N ILE A 42 14.81 -14.07 20.38
CA ILE A 42 14.76 -12.70 19.87
C ILE A 42 16.11 -12.39 19.25
N ILE A 43 16.11 -12.03 17.95
CA ILE A 43 17.33 -11.67 17.23
C ILE A 43 17.53 -10.17 17.33
N THR A 44 18.74 -9.76 17.74
CA THR A 44 19.10 -8.36 17.94
C THR A 44 20.35 -7.98 17.13
N TRP A 45 20.50 -6.70 16.86
CA TRP A 45 21.67 -6.04 16.31
C TRP A 45 21.93 -4.76 17.12
N ASN A 46 23.08 -4.67 17.76
CA ASN A 46 23.38 -3.58 18.70
C ASN A 46 22.25 -3.36 19.72
N GLN A 47 21.73 -4.46 20.31
CA GLN A 47 20.60 -4.50 21.23
C GLN A 47 19.23 -4.13 20.60
N ILE A 48 19.16 -3.72 19.34
CA ILE A 48 17.92 -3.43 18.61
C ILE A 48 17.35 -4.73 18.05
N ILE A 49 16.06 -4.94 18.21
CA ILE A 49 15.36 -6.13 17.69
C ILE A 49 15.31 -6.08 16.15
N VAL A 50 15.76 -7.15 15.52
CA VAL A 50 15.68 -7.36 14.06
C VAL A 50 14.75 -8.53 13.70
N ASP A 51 14.48 -9.44 14.63
CA ASP A 51 13.41 -10.45 14.52
C ASP A 51 12.88 -10.82 15.89
N GLY A 52 11.58 -11.13 15.94
CA GLY A 52 10.89 -11.51 17.16
C GLY A 52 10.09 -10.38 17.83
N HIS A 53 9.75 -9.29 17.13
CA HIS A 53 8.98 -8.15 17.68
C HIS A 53 7.68 -8.60 18.36
N ASN A 54 6.88 -9.48 17.72
CA ASN A 54 5.65 -9.98 18.32
C ASN A 54 5.89 -10.82 19.56
N ARG A 55 6.93 -11.69 19.57
CA ARG A 55 7.35 -12.46 20.75
C ARG A 55 7.79 -11.54 21.88
N TRP A 56 8.59 -10.52 21.56
CA TRP A 56 9.01 -9.51 22.52
C TRP A 56 7.85 -8.76 23.13
N ARG A 57 6.86 -8.36 22.33
CA ARG A 57 5.63 -7.72 22.80
C ARG A 57 4.87 -8.61 23.80
N ILE A 58 4.76 -9.90 23.53
CA ILE A 58 4.13 -10.87 24.43
C ILE A 58 4.95 -10.97 25.75
N ILE A 59 6.27 -11.09 25.67
CA ILE A 59 7.14 -11.14 26.84
C ILE A 59 6.99 -9.89 27.71
N GLN A 60 6.85 -8.71 27.10
CA GLN A 60 6.63 -7.46 27.83
C GLN A 60 5.25 -7.41 28.51
N ASN A 61 4.22 -8.03 27.92
CA ASN A 61 2.89 -8.11 28.52
C ASN A 61 2.84 -9.07 29.72
N HIS A 62 3.77 -10.04 29.81
CA HIS A 62 3.83 -11.08 30.84
C HIS A 62 5.21 -11.10 31.53
N PRO A 63 5.55 -10.06 32.30
CA PRO A 63 6.88 -9.89 32.86
C PRO A 63 7.19 -10.98 33.89
N GLY A 64 8.26 -11.74 33.62
CA GLY A 64 8.75 -12.79 34.53
C GLY A 64 8.07 -14.16 34.40
N GLU A 65 7.04 -14.28 33.54
CA GLU A 65 6.32 -15.54 33.32
C GLU A 65 6.93 -16.37 32.17
N ILE A 66 7.67 -15.71 31.25
CA ILE A 66 8.18 -16.33 30.03
C ILE A 66 9.71 -16.29 30.02
N ASP A 67 10.32 -17.45 29.88
CA ASP A 67 11.77 -17.55 29.65
C ASP A 67 12.07 -17.28 28.17
N TYR A 68 13.09 -16.47 27.88
CA TYR A 68 13.49 -16.13 26.52
C TYR A 68 15.00 -16.03 26.35
N LYS A 69 15.46 -16.11 25.10
CA LYS A 69 16.86 -15.95 24.71
C LYS A 69 16.98 -14.84 23.66
N CYS A 70 18.05 -14.03 23.79
CA CYS A 70 18.45 -13.11 22.75
C CYS A 70 19.68 -13.66 22.03
N VAL A 71 19.73 -13.46 20.71
CA VAL A 71 20.86 -13.81 19.87
C VAL A 71 21.29 -12.58 19.09
N GLU A 72 22.53 -12.15 19.31
CA GLU A 72 23.09 -11.01 18.59
C GLU A 72 23.52 -11.44 17.19
N LYS A 73 23.12 -10.67 16.17
CA LYS A 73 23.51 -10.83 14.78
C LYS A 73 24.26 -9.58 14.33
N VAL A 74 25.38 -9.77 13.65
CA VAL A 74 26.21 -8.66 13.18
C VAL A 74 25.79 -8.27 11.76
N PHE A 75 25.55 -6.98 11.55
CA PHE A 75 25.36 -6.36 10.23
C PHE A 75 26.36 -5.21 10.05
N LEU A 76 26.80 -4.97 8.83
CA LEU A 76 27.75 -3.92 8.51
C LEU A 76 27.12 -2.52 8.54
N SER A 77 25.83 -2.44 8.22
CA SER A 77 25.07 -1.19 8.18
C SER A 77 23.62 -1.40 8.62
N ARG A 78 22.93 -0.29 8.87
CA ARG A 78 21.48 -0.29 9.13
C ARG A 78 20.70 -0.84 7.93
N ASN A 79 21.12 -0.48 6.71
CA ASN A 79 20.50 -0.95 5.46
C ASN A 79 20.64 -2.47 5.28
N ASP A 80 21.80 -3.04 5.68
CA ASP A 80 21.99 -4.50 5.66
C ASP A 80 21.03 -5.19 6.64
N ALA A 81 20.84 -4.62 7.83
CA ALA A 81 19.88 -5.13 8.80
C ALA A 81 18.44 -5.08 8.26
N MET A 82 18.04 -3.93 7.67
CA MET A 82 16.72 -3.76 7.05
C MET A 82 16.50 -4.74 5.90
N THR A 83 17.48 -4.89 5.03
CA THR A 83 17.46 -5.85 3.91
C THR A 83 17.31 -7.28 4.41
N TRP A 84 18.01 -7.63 5.48
CA TRP A 84 17.87 -8.95 6.10
C TRP A 84 16.47 -9.16 6.68
N ILE A 85 15.91 -8.18 7.42
CA ILE A 85 14.55 -8.23 7.95
C ILE A 85 13.56 -8.48 6.81
N ILE A 86 13.62 -7.67 5.74
CA ILE A 86 12.72 -7.79 4.59
C ILE A 86 12.83 -9.18 3.95
N ASN A 87 14.05 -9.66 3.70
CA ASN A 87 14.25 -10.99 3.10
C ASN A 87 13.69 -12.11 3.98
N ASN A 88 13.83 -11.99 5.31
CA ASN A 88 13.27 -12.93 6.26
C ASN A 88 11.73 -12.94 6.22
N GLN A 89 11.10 -11.77 6.09
CA GLN A 89 9.64 -11.68 5.94
C GLN A 89 9.18 -12.23 4.59
N LEU A 90 9.85 -11.88 3.48
CA LEU A 90 9.53 -12.38 2.14
C LEU A 90 9.66 -13.91 2.03
N GLY A 91 10.49 -14.53 2.85
CA GLY A 91 10.64 -15.98 2.95
C GLY A 91 9.50 -16.70 3.70
N ARG A 92 8.59 -15.99 4.35
CA ARG A 92 7.48 -16.59 5.10
C ARG A 92 6.39 -17.13 4.18
N ARG A 93 5.87 -18.32 4.50
CA ARG A 93 4.85 -19.00 3.67
C ARG A 93 3.51 -18.28 3.63
N ASN A 94 3.13 -17.58 4.70
CA ASN A 94 1.81 -16.97 4.89
C ASN A 94 1.80 -15.46 4.67
N LEU A 95 2.81 -14.91 4.00
CA LEU A 95 2.86 -13.48 3.72
C LEU A 95 1.78 -13.08 2.71
N LYS A 96 0.95 -12.09 3.06
CA LYS A 96 -0.08 -11.55 2.16
C LYS A 96 0.58 -10.88 0.96
N LYS A 97 -0.03 -11.01 -0.23
CA LYS A 97 0.52 -10.45 -1.48
C LYS A 97 0.78 -8.92 -1.40
N VAL A 98 -0.09 -8.20 -0.71
CA VAL A 98 0.07 -6.75 -0.52
C VAL A 98 1.30 -6.44 0.32
N ASP A 99 1.50 -7.15 1.43
CA ASP A 99 2.65 -6.94 2.31
C ASP A 99 3.95 -7.36 1.60
N ALA A 100 3.92 -8.44 0.81
CA ALA A 100 5.04 -8.84 -0.02
C ALA A 100 5.44 -7.75 -1.04
N ILE A 101 4.46 -7.09 -1.68
CA ILE A 101 4.74 -5.99 -2.62
C ILE A 101 5.35 -4.79 -1.89
N LEU A 102 4.77 -4.39 -0.75
CA LEU A 102 5.28 -3.26 0.05
C LEU A 102 6.72 -3.50 0.52
N LEU A 103 7.01 -4.69 1.02
CA LEU A 103 8.36 -5.07 1.44
C LEU A 103 9.35 -5.12 0.27
N ALA A 104 8.92 -5.65 -0.88
CA ALA A 104 9.74 -5.69 -2.08
C ALA A 104 10.06 -4.28 -2.60
N GLN A 105 9.08 -3.37 -2.59
CA GLN A 105 9.27 -1.95 -2.94
C GLN A 105 10.28 -1.30 -2.00
N LYS A 106 10.13 -1.48 -0.69
CA LYS A 106 11.06 -0.93 0.32
C LYS A 106 12.48 -1.44 0.12
N ARG A 107 12.65 -2.72 -0.19
CA ARG A 107 13.96 -3.28 -0.52
C ARG A 107 14.59 -2.63 -1.75
N CYS A 108 13.81 -2.45 -2.81
CA CYS A 108 14.29 -1.77 -4.02
C CYS A 108 14.70 -0.32 -3.74
N GLU A 109 13.96 0.40 -2.88
CA GLU A 109 14.32 1.76 -2.44
C GLU A 109 15.67 1.78 -1.71
N ILE A 110 15.90 0.87 -0.77
CA ILE A 110 17.16 0.77 -0.03
C ILE A 110 18.33 0.55 -1.01
N VAL A 111 18.20 -0.42 -1.91
CA VAL A 111 19.25 -0.74 -2.90
C VAL A 111 19.51 0.45 -3.83
N ALA A 112 18.46 1.15 -4.26
CA ALA A 112 18.59 2.34 -5.11
C ALA A 112 19.30 3.50 -4.38
N ALA A 113 18.96 3.72 -3.10
CA ALA A 113 19.59 4.74 -2.27
C ALA A 113 21.10 4.45 -2.09
N GLU A 114 21.47 3.23 -1.76
CA GLU A 114 22.87 2.81 -1.65
C GLU A 114 23.65 2.94 -2.96
N ALA A 115 23.03 2.60 -4.10
CA ALA A 115 23.63 2.77 -5.40
C ALA A 115 23.90 4.26 -5.70
N LYS A 116 22.96 5.13 -5.35
CA LYS A 116 23.11 6.58 -5.50
C LYS A 116 24.20 7.15 -4.60
N GLU A 117 24.30 6.71 -3.35
CA GLU A 117 25.37 7.10 -2.43
C GLU A 117 26.74 6.68 -2.94
N ARG A 118 26.87 5.43 -3.39
CA ARG A 118 28.12 4.94 -4.02
C ARG A 118 28.51 5.74 -5.25
N GLN A 119 27.55 6.11 -6.10
CA GLN A 119 27.80 6.96 -7.26
C GLN A 119 28.22 8.38 -6.85
N SER A 120 27.62 8.97 -5.83
CA SER A 120 27.99 10.29 -5.34
C SER A 120 29.37 10.30 -4.67
N ALA A 121 29.70 9.26 -3.91
CA ALA A 121 31.01 9.08 -3.29
C ALA A 121 32.14 8.81 -4.32
N ALA A 122 31.82 8.11 -5.41
CA ALA A 122 32.73 7.87 -6.53
C ALA A 122 32.85 9.06 -7.51
N GLY A 123 32.00 10.08 -7.36
CA GLY A 123 31.93 11.28 -8.19
C GLY A 123 33.00 12.31 -7.86
N GLY A 124 34.28 11.95 -7.95
CA GLY A 124 35.38 12.92 -8.07
C GLY A 124 35.24 13.74 -9.35
N ASP A 125 35.89 14.90 -9.38
CA ASP A 125 35.85 15.87 -10.47
C ASP A 125 36.16 15.24 -11.84
N ARG A 126 35.10 14.88 -12.59
CA ARG A 126 35.16 14.33 -13.94
C ARG A 126 35.75 15.31 -14.97
N ARG A 127 36.10 16.53 -14.55
CA ARG A 127 36.72 17.57 -15.38
C ARG A 127 38.23 17.62 -15.23
N SER A 128 38.85 16.90 -14.30
CA SER A 128 40.29 16.88 -14.13
C SER A 128 40.98 16.14 -15.29
N GLU A 129 42.13 16.65 -15.76
CA GLU A 129 42.96 16.05 -16.80
C GLU A 129 43.40 14.62 -16.42
N ALA A 130 43.65 14.35 -15.13
CA ALA A 130 43.99 13.03 -14.60
C ALA A 130 42.84 12.00 -14.76
N TYR A 131 41.57 12.41 -14.82
CA TYR A 131 40.47 11.53 -15.12
C TYR A 131 40.42 11.11 -16.60
N ARG A 132 40.83 12.01 -17.51
CA ARG A 132 40.85 11.73 -18.96
C ARG A 132 41.95 10.78 -19.35
N GLU A 133 43.10 10.83 -18.72
CA GLU A 133 44.22 9.92 -18.95
C GLU A 133 43.96 8.50 -18.42
N ASN A 134 43.26 8.35 -17.30
CA ASN A 134 42.90 7.05 -16.74
C ASN A 134 41.64 6.43 -17.37
N ALA A 135 40.85 7.18 -18.11
CA ALA A 135 39.64 6.69 -18.77
C ALA A 135 39.90 5.74 -19.95
N SER A 136 41.17 5.61 -20.39
CA SER A 136 41.60 4.66 -21.43
C SER A 136 41.87 3.23 -20.92
N VAL A 137 41.90 3.03 -19.59
CA VAL A 137 42.07 1.72 -18.96
C VAL A 137 40.71 1.20 -18.49
N GLN A 138 40.09 0.42 -19.36
CA GLN A 138 39.01 -0.53 -19.10
C GLN A 138 37.88 0.00 -18.20
N MET A 139 36.92 0.73 -18.78
CA MET A 139 35.54 0.56 -18.42
C MET A 139 35.11 -0.84 -18.88
N ASP A 140 35.21 -1.81 -18.00
CA ASP A 140 34.34 -2.97 -18.07
C ASP A 140 32.93 -2.42 -18.01
N LYS A 141 32.30 -2.35 -19.18
CA LYS A 141 30.86 -2.10 -19.26
C LYS A 141 30.20 -3.32 -18.58
N SER A 142 30.04 -3.25 -17.28
CA SER A 142 28.97 -4.06 -16.66
C SER A 142 27.70 -3.58 -17.36
N ASP A 143 27.17 -4.42 -18.22
CA ASP A 143 25.84 -4.32 -18.80
C ASP A 143 24.80 -4.35 -17.66
N SER A 144 24.78 -3.30 -16.84
CA SER A 144 23.65 -3.04 -15.98
C SER A 144 22.61 -2.37 -16.85
N GLU A 145 21.83 -3.21 -17.57
CA GLU A 145 20.55 -2.75 -18.08
C GLU A 145 19.82 -1.99 -16.95
N PRO A 146 19.15 -0.88 -17.24
CA PRO A 146 18.40 -0.16 -16.22
C PRO A 146 17.45 -1.15 -15.54
N ILE A 147 17.64 -1.39 -14.25
CA ILE A 147 16.85 -2.36 -13.48
C ILE A 147 15.40 -1.90 -13.58
N ASP A 148 14.57 -2.68 -14.26
CA ASP A 148 13.14 -2.48 -14.25
C ASP A 148 12.63 -2.79 -12.83
N THR A 149 12.54 -1.75 -12.01
CA THR A 149 12.16 -1.84 -10.59
C THR A 149 10.85 -2.62 -10.41
N ARG A 150 9.89 -2.47 -11.33
CA ARG A 150 8.63 -3.20 -11.27
C ARG A 150 8.80 -4.70 -11.48
N LYS A 151 9.68 -5.11 -12.38
CA LYS A 151 10.01 -6.53 -12.56
C LYS A 151 10.69 -7.12 -11.34
N GLU A 152 11.62 -6.36 -10.75
CA GLU A 152 12.30 -6.82 -9.53
C GLU A 152 11.34 -6.93 -8.35
N VAL A 153 10.48 -5.94 -8.12
CA VAL A 153 9.41 -5.99 -7.10
C VAL A 153 8.49 -7.19 -7.34
N ALA A 154 8.05 -7.42 -8.58
CA ALA A 154 7.19 -8.55 -8.92
C ALA A 154 7.86 -9.90 -8.63
N LYS A 155 9.13 -10.03 -8.95
CA LYS A 155 9.95 -11.23 -8.69
C LYS A 155 10.10 -11.48 -7.19
N LEU A 156 10.46 -10.45 -6.42
CA LEU A 156 10.64 -10.54 -4.96
C LEU A 156 9.34 -10.87 -4.24
N ALA A 157 8.23 -10.23 -4.64
CA ALA A 157 6.92 -10.44 -4.03
C ALA A 157 6.21 -11.72 -4.53
N GLY A 158 6.76 -12.43 -5.53
CA GLY A 158 6.15 -13.63 -6.09
C GLY A 158 4.81 -13.37 -6.80
N VAL A 159 4.65 -12.19 -7.42
CA VAL A 159 3.44 -11.77 -8.13
C VAL A 159 3.74 -11.36 -9.56
N SER A 160 2.69 -11.17 -10.39
CA SER A 160 2.89 -10.65 -11.75
C SER A 160 3.20 -9.16 -11.76
N THR A 161 3.94 -8.68 -12.76
CA THR A 161 4.19 -7.25 -12.98
C THR A 161 2.90 -6.44 -13.15
N GLY A 162 1.86 -7.04 -13.74
CA GLY A 162 0.54 -6.43 -13.85
C GLY A 162 -0.16 -6.25 -12.49
N THR A 163 0.11 -7.13 -11.52
CA THR A 163 -0.41 -6.96 -10.14
C THR A 163 0.29 -5.81 -9.44
N VAL A 164 1.62 -5.70 -9.61
CA VAL A 164 2.41 -4.58 -9.07
C VAL A 164 1.94 -3.26 -9.67
N ALA A 165 1.77 -3.19 -11.00
CA ALA A 165 1.30 -1.98 -11.68
C ALA A 165 -0.06 -1.49 -11.16
N ARG A 166 -1.02 -2.42 -10.96
CA ARG A 166 -2.34 -2.08 -10.39
C ARG A 166 -2.22 -1.58 -8.95
N PHE A 167 -1.35 -2.20 -8.17
CA PHE A 167 -1.13 -1.80 -6.79
C PHE A 167 -0.48 -0.41 -6.70
N GLU A 168 0.54 -0.13 -7.51
CA GLU A 168 1.17 1.19 -7.60
C GLU A 168 0.16 2.28 -7.98
N GLU A 169 -0.78 1.97 -8.88
CA GLU A 169 -1.84 2.90 -9.25
C GLU A 169 -2.80 3.18 -8.09
N VAL A 170 -3.16 2.14 -7.32
CA VAL A 170 -3.95 2.30 -6.09
C VAL A 170 -3.18 3.11 -5.04
N GLN A 171 -1.88 2.81 -4.82
CA GLN A 171 -1.04 3.59 -3.89
C GLN A 171 -1.00 5.08 -4.23
N LYS A 172 -0.94 5.40 -5.53
CA LYS A 172 -0.85 6.78 -6.00
C LYS A 172 -2.17 7.54 -5.90
N LYS A 173 -3.30 6.88 -6.19
CA LYS A 173 -4.60 7.53 -6.40
C LYS A 173 -5.58 7.36 -5.25
N ALA A 174 -5.46 6.28 -4.51
CA ALA A 174 -6.35 5.95 -3.40
C ALA A 174 -5.59 5.20 -2.28
N PRO A 175 -4.59 5.85 -1.64
CA PRO A 175 -3.77 5.23 -0.59
C PRO A 175 -4.61 4.75 0.61
N GLU A 176 -5.77 5.33 0.85
CA GLU A 176 -6.72 4.94 1.89
C GLU A 176 -7.33 3.55 1.69
N LEU A 177 -7.20 2.97 0.49
CA LEU A 177 -7.64 1.59 0.23
C LEU A 177 -6.60 0.54 0.64
N ILE A 178 -5.35 0.94 0.87
CA ILE A 178 -4.27 0.00 1.23
C ILE A 178 -4.58 -0.75 2.53
N PRO A 179 -4.99 -0.10 3.64
CA PRO A 179 -5.35 -0.80 4.86
C PRO A 179 -6.47 -1.84 4.65
N LYS A 180 -7.47 -1.55 3.81
CA LYS A 180 -8.55 -2.49 3.47
C LYS A 180 -8.05 -3.71 2.71
N ILE A 181 -7.05 -3.52 1.82
CA ILE A 181 -6.42 -4.64 1.12
C ILE A 181 -5.60 -5.48 2.11
N GLN A 182 -4.88 -4.86 3.03
CA GLN A 182 -4.13 -5.55 4.09
C GLN A 182 -5.05 -6.33 5.04
N ALA A 183 -6.20 -5.76 5.39
CA ALA A 183 -7.25 -6.42 6.16
C ALA A 183 -7.98 -7.55 5.39
N GLN A 184 -7.69 -7.71 4.07
CA GLN A 184 -8.36 -8.65 3.16
C GLN A 184 -9.85 -8.36 2.93
N GLU A 185 -10.34 -7.19 3.30
CA GLU A 185 -11.70 -6.73 3.00
C GLU A 185 -11.87 -6.48 1.49
N MET A 186 -10.76 -6.23 0.79
CA MET A 186 -10.73 -5.92 -0.64
C MET A 186 -9.51 -6.55 -1.31
N THR A 187 -9.65 -6.96 -2.57
CA THR A 187 -8.52 -7.43 -3.38
C THR A 187 -7.83 -6.26 -4.09
N ILE A 188 -6.54 -6.41 -4.45
CA ILE A 188 -5.80 -5.42 -5.26
C ILE A 188 -6.57 -5.10 -6.56
N GLY A 189 -7.14 -6.13 -7.21
CA GLY A 189 -7.93 -5.95 -8.43
C GLY A 189 -9.25 -5.21 -8.19
N GLY A 190 -9.89 -5.42 -7.04
CA GLY A 190 -11.10 -4.71 -6.61
C GLY A 190 -10.82 -3.23 -6.37
N ALA A 191 -9.75 -2.92 -5.61
CA ALA A 191 -9.30 -1.57 -5.36
C ALA A 191 -8.96 -0.82 -6.66
N TYR A 192 -8.23 -1.46 -7.57
CA TYR A 192 -7.92 -0.91 -8.88
C TYR A 192 -9.18 -0.57 -9.70
N LYS A 193 -10.19 -1.46 -9.71
CA LYS A 193 -11.47 -1.20 -10.38
C LYS A 193 -12.20 -0.02 -9.75
N ALA A 194 -12.18 0.11 -8.42
CA ALA A 194 -12.78 1.25 -7.71
C ALA A 194 -12.10 2.57 -8.10
N VAL A 195 -10.77 2.60 -8.16
CA VAL A 195 -10.00 3.77 -8.64
C VAL A 195 -10.39 4.13 -10.06
N LYS A 196 -10.47 3.14 -10.98
CA LYS A 196 -10.87 3.39 -12.36
C LYS A 196 -12.31 3.85 -12.53
N ALA A 197 -13.21 3.37 -11.67
CA ALA A 197 -14.59 3.84 -11.66
C ALA A 197 -14.70 5.30 -11.18
N ALA A 198 -13.94 5.67 -10.15
CA ALA A 198 -13.87 7.04 -9.66
C ALA A 198 -13.31 8.01 -10.72
N GLU A 199 -12.22 7.63 -11.41
CA GLU A 199 -11.65 8.42 -12.50
C GLU A 199 -12.64 8.61 -13.65
N LYS A 200 -13.39 7.56 -13.97
CA LYS A 200 -14.39 7.65 -15.03
C LYS A 200 -15.57 8.53 -14.62
N ALA A 201 -15.95 8.51 -13.36
CA ALA A 201 -16.98 9.40 -12.82
C ALA A 201 -16.50 10.86 -12.82
N ASP A 202 -15.26 11.11 -12.41
CA ASP A 202 -14.63 12.45 -12.40
C ASP A 202 -14.49 13.01 -13.81
N ALA A 203 -14.14 12.17 -14.78
CA ALA A 203 -14.05 12.56 -16.20
C ALA A 203 -15.43 12.83 -16.86
N LEU A 204 -16.51 12.41 -16.22
CA LEU A 204 -17.88 12.69 -16.65
C LEU A 204 -18.44 13.98 -16.02
N LEU A 205 -17.78 14.50 -14.96
CA LEU A 205 -18.09 15.82 -14.44
C LEU A 205 -17.58 16.86 -15.46
N PRO A 206 -18.39 17.81 -15.89
CA PRO A 206 -17.91 18.88 -16.77
C PRO A 206 -16.76 19.61 -16.07
N THR A 207 -15.60 19.62 -16.72
CA THR A 207 -14.48 20.44 -16.30
C THR A 207 -14.92 21.89 -16.34
N THR A 208 -15.04 22.53 -15.19
CA THR A 208 -15.14 23.98 -15.16
C THR A 208 -13.86 24.54 -15.79
N PRO A 209 -13.93 25.33 -16.84
CA PRO A 209 -12.76 26.00 -17.39
C PRO A 209 -12.28 27.04 -16.38
N GLU A 210 -11.19 26.77 -15.69
CA GLU A 210 -10.51 27.73 -14.82
C GLU A 210 -9.65 28.68 -15.68
N ASP A 211 -10.11 29.38 -16.69
CA ASP A 211 -9.32 30.41 -17.36
C ASP A 211 -10.08 31.24 -18.43
N GLU A 212 -11.41 31.27 -18.42
CA GLU A 212 -12.10 32.33 -19.15
C GLU A 212 -13.11 32.99 -18.21
N GLU A 213 -12.82 34.25 -17.83
CA GLU A 213 -13.76 35.18 -17.19
C GLU A 213 -14.85 35.57 -18.21
N ASP A 214 -15.53 34.60 -18.77
CA ASP A 214 -16.81 34.84 -19.44
C ASP A 214 -17.89 34.82 -18.36
N GLU A 215 -18.60 35.95 -18.28
CA GLU A 215 -19.74 36.19 -17.38
C GLU A 215 -20.77 35.07 -17.53
N TYR A 216 -20.61 34.01 -16.67
CA TYR A 216 -21.49 32.84 -16.67
C TYR A 216 -22.87 33.30 -16.19
N THR A 217 -23.77 33.54 -17.12
CA THR A 217 -25.10 34.07 -16.83
C THR A 217 -25.95 33.04 -16.08
N ALA A 218 -26.85 33.49 -15.21
CA ALA A 218 -27.80 32.63 -14.50
C ALA A 218 -28.61 31.73 -15.48
N GLU A 219 -28.78 32.15 -16.71
CA GLU A 219 -29.46 31.40 -17.76
C GLU A 219 -28.62 30.19 -18.25
N ASN A 220 -27.30 30.31 -18.34
CA ASN A 220 -26.39 29.22 -18.71
C ASN A 220 -26.33 28.19 -17.59
N LEU A 221 -26.26 28.65 -16.33
CA LEU A 221 -26.30 27.77 -15.17
C LEU A 221 -27.62 26.96 -15.10
N GLY A 222 -28.76 27.59 -15.44
CA GLY A 222 -30.06 26.92 -15.50
C GLY A 222 -30.09 25.82 -16.53
N LYS A 223 -29.54 26.06 -17.74
CA LYS A 223 -29.50 25.07 -18.83
C LYS A 223 -28.63 23.88 -18.48
N ASP A 224 -27.46 24.12 -17.88
CA ASP A 224 -26.53 23.06 -17.49
C ASP A 224 -27.11 22.21 -16.35
N LEU A 225 -27.75 22.84 -15.35
CA LEU A 225 -28.44 22.11 -14.28
C LEU A 225 -29.60 21.28 -14.84
N SER A 226 -30.38 21.81 -15.78
CA SER A 226 -31.46 21.04 -16.43
C SER A 226 -30.93 19.82 -17.18
N ALA A 227 -29.84 19.94 -17.92
CA ALA A 227 -29.22 18.83 -18.64
C ALA A 227 -28.66 17.75 -17.67
N ILE A 228 -28.08 18.16 -16.54
CA ILE A 228 -27.61 17.23 -15.48
C ILE A 228 -28.81 16.49 -14.88
N PHE A 229 -29.91 17.17 -14.58
CA PHE A 229 -31.11 16.54 -14.03
C PHE A 229 -31.72 15.52 -14.99
N ASP A 230 -31.81 15.84 -16.29
CA ASP A 230 -32.31 14.91 -17.31
C ASP A 230 -31.42 13.64 -17.37
N THR A 231 -30.12 13.82 -17.38
CA THR A 231 -29.18 12.69 -17.39
C THR A 231 -29.32 11.80 -16.13
N CYS A 232 -29.48 12.41 -14.95
CA CYS A 232 -29.71 11.67 -13.71
C CYS A 232 -31.03 10.91 -13.72
N LEU A 233 -32.09 11.50 -14.24
CA LEU A 233 -33.41 10.87 -14.38
C LEU A 233 -33.35 9.66 -15.33
N ASP A 234 -32.67 9.79 -16.47
CA ASP A 234 -32.50 8.68 -17.42
C ASP A 234 -31.71 7.53 -16.82
N MET A 235 -30.63 7.82 -16.06
CA MET A 235 -29.88 6.79 -15.36
C MET A 235 -30.72 6.06 -14.31
N ILE A 236 -31.55 6.78 -13.57
CA ILE A 236 -32.45 6.18 -12.56
C ILE A 236 -33.51 5.31 -13.25
N HIS A 237 -34.08 5.74 -14.37
CA HIS A 237 -35.03 4.93 -15.16
C HIS A 237 -34.37 3.65 -15.68
N GLN A 238 -33.15 3.73 -16.24
CA GLN A 238 -32.38 2.56 -16.68
C GLN A 238 -32.10 1.59 -15.53
N LEU A 239 -31.75 2.10 -14.35
CA LEU A 239 -31.55 1.29 -13.14
C LEU A 239 -32.84 0.56 -12.72
N ILE A 240 -33.98 1.25 -12.74
CA ILE A 240 -35.29 0.66 -12.41
C ILE A 240 -35.61 -0.47 -13.41
N ASP A 241 -35.44 -0.21 -14.72
CA ASP A 241 -35.76 -1.16 -15.77
C ASP A 241 -34.84 -2.39 -15.75
N SER A 242 -33.55 -2.17 -15.47
CA SER A 242 -32.56 -3.28 -15.40
C SER A 242 -32.67 -4.15 -14.15
N HIS A 243 -33.36 -3.69 -13.10
CA HIS A 243 -33.45 -4.41 -11.81
C HIS A 243 -34.89 -4.79 -11.44
N GLN A 244 -35.84 -4.77 -12.37
CA GLN A 244 -37.21 -5.21 -12.13
C GLN A 244 -37.33 -6.66 -11.67
N ASP A 245 -36.36 -7.51 -12.04
CA ASP A 245 -36.32 -8.95 -11.72
C ASP A 245 -35.46 -9.31 -10.50
N VAL A 246 -34.83 -8.32 -9.83
CA VAL A 246 -34.01 -8.61 -8.65
C VAL A 246 -34.94 -8.83 -7.45
N ALA A 247 -35.06 -10.08 -7.01
CA ALA A 247 -35.74 -10.48 -5.79
C ALA A 247 -34.99 -9.93 -4.55
N THR A 248 -35.34 -8.72 -4.14
CA THR A 248 -34.96 -8.18 -2.82
C THR A 248 -36.05 -8.56 -1.83
N ASP A 249 -35.69 -8.68 -0.55
CA ASP A 249 -36.64 -9.03 0.53
C ASP A 249 -37.83 -8.07 0.64
N ASN A 250 -37.75 -6.88 0.00
CA ASN A 250 -38.87 -5.94 -0.05
C ASN A 250 -38.83 -5.00 -1.28
N PRO A 251 -39.03 -5.52 -2.53
CA PRO A 251 -38.89 -4.75 -3.76
C PRO A 251 -39.85 -3.56 -3.85
N LYS A 252 -41.04 -3.64 -3.21
CA LYS A 252 -42.01 -2.56 -3.19
C LYS A 252 -41.54 -1.32 -2.42
N VAL A 253 -40.79 -1.52 -1.33
CA VAL A 253 -40.24 -0.41 -0.53
C VAL A 253 -39.13 0.31 -1.31
N VAL A 254 -38.23 -0.44 -1.94
CA VAL A 254 -37.15 0.12 -2.75
C VAL A 254 -37.70 0.93 -3.94
N LEU A 255 -38.65 0.37 -4.68
CA LEU A 255 -39.29 1.06 -5.79
C LEU A 255 -40.08 2.29 -5.35
N SER A 256 -40.72 2.26 -4.15
CA SER A 256 -41.40 3.42 -3.60
C SER A 256 -40.44 4.54 -3.25
N ALA A 257 -39.29 4.21 -2.64
CA ALA A 257 -38.24 5.18 -2.30
C ALA A 257 -37.64 5.83 -3.56
N ILE A 258 -37.33 5.04 -4.58
CA ILE A 258 -36.82 5.54 -5.86
C ILE A 258 -37.83 6.47 -6.54
N ARG A 259 -39.11 6.11 -6.56
CA ARG A 259 -40.17 6.96 -7.14
C ARG A 259 -40.34 8.28 -6.36
N SER A 260 -40.22 8.27 -5.02
CA SER A 260 -40.22 9.48 -4.22
C SER A 260 -39.05 10.40 -4.55
N PHE A 261 -37.86 9.83 -4.70
CA PHE A 261 -36.64 10.57 -5.04
C PHE A 261 -36.73 11.19 -6.44
N VAL A 262 -37.21 10.43 -7.45
CA VAL A 262 -37.44 10.93 -8.80
C VAL A 262 -38.44 12.09 -8.78
N LYS A 263 -39.52 12.00 -7.99
CA LYS A 263 -40.51 13.08 -7.84
C LYS A 263 -39.90 14.35 -7.23
N GLU A 264 -39.04 14.20 -6.22
CA GLU A 264 -38.34 15.34 -5.61
C GLU A 264 -37.38 16.01 -6.59
N LEU A 265 -36.60 15.22 -7.35
CA LEU A 265 -35.72 15.74 -8.41
C LEU A 265 -36.49 16.50 -9.47
N THR A 266 -37.65 15.99 -9.94
CA THR A 266 -38.50 16.66 -10.90
C THR A 266 -39.02 18.01 -10.37
N THR A 267 -39.40 18.05 -9.08
CA THR A 267 -39.86 19.29 -8.44
C THR A 267 -38.74 20.34 -8.34
N VAL A 268 -37.49 19.89 -8.08
CA VAL A 268 -36.33 20.79 -8.06
C VAL A 268 -36.04 21.33 -9.46
N LYS A 269 -36.10 20.49 -10.50
CA LYS A 269 -35.96 20.91 -11.89
C LYS A 269 -36.94 22.02 -12.25
N GLU A 270 -38.24 21.83 -11.97
CA GLU A 270 -39.31 22.82 -12.25
C GLU A 270 -39.12 24.17 -11.53
N ARG A 271 -38.29 24.22 -10.47
CA ARG A 271 -37.96 25.47 -9.75
C ARG A 271 -36.76 26.19 -10.31
N VAL A 272 -35.93 25.49 -11.08
CA VAL A 272 -34.70 26.02 -11.70
C VAL A 272 -34.96 26.52 -13.12
N GLU A 273 -35.93 25.94 -13.82
CA GLU A 273 -36.50 26.46 -15.08
C GLU A 273 -37.38 27.69 -14.84
#